data_8e2724af9fa8da9db7c281e4443c4bd2
#
_entry.id   8e2724af9fa8da9db7c281e4443c4bd2
#
_cell.length_a   1.000
_cell.length_b   1.000
_cell.length_c   1.000
_cell.angle_alpha   90.00
_cell.angle_beta   90.00
_cell.angle_gamma   90.00
#
_symmetry.space_group_name_H-M   'P 1'
#
loop_
_entity.id
_entity.type
_entity.pdbx_description
1 polymer ?
#
loop_
_entity_poly.entity_id
_entity_poly.type
_entity_poly.pdbx_seq_one_letter_code
_entity_poly.pdbx_strand_id
1 'polypeptide(L)'
;MEDRQEDYGDYKENFRLISVIFNVILHDKLKDDIEPYQVGQLMMGLKLYRATRKYKADNYDDLEIYSKMAKELHKLSVDKKE
;
A
#
# COMPACT_ATOMS: atom_id res chain seq x y z
N MET A 1 18.90 -5.22 4.71
CA MET A 1 18.26 -3.96 5.02
C MET A 1 18.36 -2.99 3.86
N GLU A 2 19.53 -2.93 3.25
CA GLU A 2 19.69 -2.07 2.08
C GLU A 2 18.76 -2.50 0.96
N ASP A 3 18.64 -3.80 0.77
CA ASP A 3 17.75 -4.32 -0.27
C ASP A 3 16.32 -3.87 -0.04
N ARG A 4 15.87 -3.91 1.22
CA ARG A 4 14.52 -3.50 1.55
C ARG A 4 14.34 -2.01 1.26
N GLN A 5 15.32 -1.21 1.62
CA GLN A 5 15.22 0.22 1.39
C GLN A 5 15.17 0.53 -0.11
N GLU A 6 15.96 -0.20 -0.89
CA GLU A 6 15.92 -0.03 -2.34
C GLU A 6 14.56 -0.43 -2.90
N ASP A 7 14.00 -1.53 -2.36
CA ASP A 7 12.70 -1.99 -2.82
C ASP A 7 11.62 -0.96 -2.59
N TYR A 8 11.73 -0.18 -1.53
CA TYR A 8 10.73 0.81 -1.19
C TYR A 8 11.12 2.23 -1.60
N GLY A 9 12.30 2.39 -2.21
CA GLY A 9 12.82 3.72 -2.51
C GLY A 9 11.91 4.53 -3.41
N ASP A 10 11.24 3.86 -4.34
CA ASP A 10 10.35 4.52 -5.30
C ASP A 10 8.93 4.05 -5.11
N TYR A 11 8.51 3.92 -3.87
CA TYR A 11 7.22 3.30 -3.57
C TYR A 11 6.05 4.12 -4.10
N LYS A 12 6.19 5.43 -4.20
CA LYS A 12 5.07 6.25 -4.68
C LYS A 12 4.72 5.91 -6.12
N GLU A 13 5.74 5.77 -6.94
CA GLU A 13 5.53 5.38 -8.34
C GLU A 13 5.04 3.94 -8.43
N ASN A 14 5.62 3.05 -7.63
CA ASN A 14 5.20 1.66 -7.62
C ASN A 14 3.73 1.53 -7.22
N PHE A 15 3.32 2.25 -6.19
CA PHE A 15 1.93 2.19 -5.73
C PHE A 15 1.00 2.77 -6.79
N ARG A 16 1.44 3.79 -7.49
CA ARG A 16 0.63 4.37 -8.56
C ARG A 16 0.40 3.33 -9.67
N LEU A 17 1.46 2.66 -10.07
CA LEU A 17 1.35 1.65 -11.13
C LEU A 17 0.52 0.46 -10.68
N ILE A 18 0.69 0.04 -9.44
CA ILE A 18 -0.09 -1.06 -8.90
C ILE A 18 -1.57 -0.70 -8.86
N SER A 19 -1.89 0.53 -8.47
CA SER A 19 -3.29 0.95 -8.45
C SER A 19 -3.89 0.92 -9.85
N VAL A 20 -3.13 1.29 -10.86
CA VAL A 20 -3.59 1.21 -12.25
C VAL A 20 -3.91 -0.24 -12.62
N ILE A 21 -3.00 -1.14 -12.27
CA ILE A 21 -3.20 -2.56 -12.58
C ILE A 21 -4.43 -3.09 -11.85
N PHE A 22 -4.59 -2.76 -10.58
CA PHE A 22 -5.76 -3.18 -9.82
C PHE A 22 -7.04 -2.64 -10.45
N ASN A 23 -7.02 -1.40 -10.90
CA ASN A 23 -8.20 -0.80 -11.51
C ASN A 23 -8.58 -1.51 -12.80
N VAL A 24 -7.58 -1.93 -13.57
CA VAL A 24 -7.84 -2.70 -14.79
C VAL A 24 -8.46 -4.06 -14.45
N ILE A 25 -7.85 -4.76 -13.49
CA ILE A 25 -8.31 -6.09 -13.12
C ILE A 25 -9.71 -6.06 -12.53
N LEU A 26 -9.99 -5.06 -11.72
CA LEU A 26 -11.24 -4.99 -10.95
C LEU A 26 -12.27 -4.03 -11.53
N HIS A 27 -12.07 -3.57 -12.76
CA HIS A 27 -12.89 -2.47 -13.27
C HIS A 27 -14.40 -2.75 -13.23
N ASP A 28 -14.78 -4.03 -13.35
CA ASP A 28 -16.21 -4.39 -13.30
C ASP A 28 -16.75 -4.44 -11.88
N LYS A 29 -15.88 -4.39 -10.89
CA LYS A 29 -16.28 -4.56 -9.49
C LYS A 29 -16.16 -3.29 -8.67
N LEU A 30 -15.43 -2.29 -9.17
CA LEU A 30 -15.16 -1.09 -8.41
C LEU A 30 -16.16 -0.01 -8.74
N LYS A 31 -16.59 0.71 -7.71
CA LYS A 31 -17.40 1.90 -7.90
C LYS A 31 -16.53 3.06 -8.38
N ASP A 32 -15.39 3.21 -7.78
CA ASP A 32 -14.41 4.24 -8.14
C ASP A 32 -13.03 3.62 -8.17
N ASP A 33 -12.09 4.30 -8.82
CA ASP A 33 -10.74 3.80 -8.96
C ASP A 33 -10.04 3.72 -7.61
N ILE A 34 -9.19 2.70 -7.47
CA ILE A 34 -8.32 2.58 -6.30
C ILE A 34 -7.22 3.63 -6.41
N GLU A 35 -6.98 4.33 -5.31
CA GLU A 35 -5.94 5.34 -5.25
C GLU A 35 -4.66 4.74 -4.67
N PRO A 36 -3.51 5.36 -4.96
CA PRO A 36 -2.23 4.81 -4.48
C PRO A 36 -2.16 4.57 -2.98
N TYR A 37 -2.74 5.48 -2.17
CA TYR A 37 -2.70 5.26 -0.71
C TYR A 37 -3.47 4.02 -0.32
N GLN A 38 -4.47 3.64 -1.12
CA GLN A 38 -5.26 2.45 -0.83
C GLN A 38 -4.47 1.18 -1.11
N VAL A 39 -3.50 1.24 -2.04
CA VAL A 39 -2.60 0.11 -2.23
C VAL A 39 -1.85 -0.17 -0.93
N GLY A 40 -1.37 0.89 -0.26
CA GLY A 40 -0.72 0.74 1.03
C GLY A 40 -1.65 0.11 2.05
N GLN A 41 -2.90 0.56 2.09
CA GLN A 41 -3.88 0.00 3.02
C GLN A 41 -4.16 -1.48 2.73
N LEU A 42 -4.23 -1.83 1.45
CA LEU A 42 -4.43 -3.23 1.08
C LEU A 42 -3.26 -4.10 1.51
N MET A 43 -2.04 -3.58 1.36
CA MET A 43 -0.85 -4.32 1.80
C MET A 43 -0.85 -4.47 3.31
N MET A 44 -1.31 -3.44 4.04
CA MET A 44 -1.44 -3.55 5.49
C MET A 44 -2.40 -4.69 5.85
N GLY A 45 -3.53 -4.76 5.14
CA GLY A 45 -4.49 -5.83 5.39
C GLY A 45 -3.89 -7.21 5.17
N LEU A 46 -3.10 -7.35 4.10
CA LEU A 46 -2.44 -8.62 3.81
C LEU A 46 -1.48 -9.00 4.94
N LYS A 47 -0.66 -8.07 5.38
CA LYS A 47 0.30 -8.34 6.45
C LYS A 47 -0.40 -8.63 7.76
N LEU A 48 -1.49 -7.93 8.03
CA LEU A 48 -2.26 -8.19 9.23
C LEU A 48 -2.83 -9.61 9.19
N TYR A 49 -3.39 -10.01 8.07
CA TYR A 49 -3.92 -11.36 7.93
C TYR A 49 -2.82 -12.40 8.19
N ARG A 50 -1.66 -12.22 7.58
CA ARG A 50 -0.55 -13.14 7.76
C ARG A 50 -0.13 -13.22 9.22
N ALA A 51 -0.17 -12.09 9.92
CA ALA A 51 0.20 -12.06 11.33
C ALA A 51 -0.74 -12.89 12.18
N THR A 52 -2.02 -12.97 11.80
CA THR A 52 -2.98 -13.78 12.56
C THR A 52 -2.75 -15.27 12.37
N ARG A 53 -2.10 -15.65 11.25
CA ARG A 53 -1.88 -17.07 10.96
C ARG A 53 -0.65 -17.61 11.67
N LYS A 54 0.38 -16.79 11.82
CA LYS A 54 1.63 -17.23 12.44
C LYS A 54 2.42 -16.01 12.83
N TYR A 55 2.99 -16.04 14.03
CA TYR A 55 3.84 -14.92 14.46
C TYR A 55 5.11 -14.89 13.62
N LYS A 56 5.38 -13.74 13.02
CA LYS A 56 6.63 -13.41 12.38
C LYS A 56 6.82 -11.91 12.55
N ALA A 57 7.96 -11.53 13.12
CA ALA A 57 8.23 -10.13 13.34
C ALA A 57 8.13 -9.33 12.04
N ASP A 58 8.53 -9.94 10.92
CA ASP A 58 8.51 -9.25 9.63
C ASP A 58 7.11 -8.75 9.24
N ASN A 59 6.07 -9.50 9.61
CA ASN A 59 4.72 -9.06 9.27
C ASN A 59 4.38 -7.75 9.96
N TYR A 60 4.78 -7.59 11.21
CA TYR A 60 4.53 -6.36 11.95
C TYR A 60 5.44 -5.24 11.46
N ASP A 61 6.69 -5.57 11.15
CA ASP A 61 7.61 -4.58 10.60
C ASP A 61 7.09 -4.04 9.27
N ASP A 62 6.63 -4.94 8.41
CA ASP A 62 6.09 -4.52 7.11
C ASP A 62 4.81 -3.70 7.27
N LEU A 63 3.97 -4.10 8.22
CA LEU A 63 2.74 -3.35 8.50
C LEU A 63 3.08 -1.90 8.84
N GLU A 64 4.10 -1.72 9.67
CA GLU A 64 4.51 -0.40 10.08
C GLU A 64 5.01 0.41 8.89
N ILE A 65 5.80 -0.22 8.01
CA ILE A 65 6.32 0.46 6.83
C ILE A 65 5.18 0.88 5.90
N TYR A 66 4.27 -0.04 5.61
CA TYR A 66 3.14 0.28 4.73
C TYR A 66 2.22 1.31 5.35
N SER A 67 2.11 1.32 6.68
CA SER A 67 1.31 2.33 7.36
C SER A 67 1.88 3.73 7.12
N LYS A 68 3.19 3.87 7.22
CA LYS A 68 3.83 5.16 6.97
C LYS A 68 3.65 5.61 5.54
N MET A 69 3.81 4.69 4.61
CA MET A 69 3.65 5.01 3.19
C MET A 69 2.22 5.42 2.88
N ALA A 70 1.26 4.66 3.40
CA ALA A 70 -0.14 4.96 3.16
C ALA A 70 -0.51 6.31 3.76
N LYS A 71 -0.01 6.60 4.95
CA LYS A 71 -0.28 7.87 5.60
C LYS A 71 0.19 9.04 4.76
N GLU A 72 1.40 8.94 4.24
CA GLU A 72 1.96 10.01 3.44
C GLU A 72 1.18 10.21 2.14
N LEU A 73 0.88 9.13 1.45
CA LEU A 73 0.13 9.22 0.21
C LEU A 73 -1.30 9.69 0.44
N HIS A 74 -1.90 9.26 1.54
CA HIS A 74 -3.26 9.66 1.88
C HIS A 74 -3.29 11.17 2.16
N LYS A 75 -2.30 11.65 2.89
CA LYS A 75 -2.22 13.08 3.18
C LYS A 75 -2.09 13.87 1.89
N LEU A 76 -1.25 13.42 0.97
CA LEU A 76 -1.08 14.11 -0.32
C LEU A 76 -2.39 14.12 -1.10
N SER A 77 -3.14 13.04 -1.05
CA SER A 77 -4.42 12.96 -1.74
C SER A 77 -5.41 13.97 -1.18
N VAL A 78 -5.47 14.08 0.14
CA VAL A 78 -6.37 15.03 0.79
C VAL A 78 -5.94 16.47 0.50
N ASP A 79 -4.65 16.76 0.62
CA ASP A 79 -4.14 18.09 0.35
C ASP A 79 -4.43 18.52 -1.08
N LYS A 80 -4.35 17.58 -2.00
CA LYS A 80 -4.58 17.86 -3.41
C LYS A 80 -6.02 18.26 -3.68
N LYS A 81 -6.95 17.67 -2.94
CA LYS A 81 -8.37 17.91 -3.16
C LYS A 81 -8.82 19.22 -2.55
N GLU A 82 -8.06 19.73 -1.60
CA GLU A 82 -8.38 21.01 -0.99
C GLU A 82 -7.82 22.16 -1.81
#